data_b6c38f6cca1a0f025ce8055a4a567484
#
_entry.id   b6c38f6cca1a0f025ce8055a4a567484
#
_cell.length_a   1.000
_cell.length_b   1.000
_cell.length_c   1.000
_cell.angle_alpha   90.00
_cell.angle_beta   90.00
_cell.angle_gamma   90.00
#
_symmetry.space_group_name_H-M   'P 1'
#
loop_
_entity.id
_entity.type
_entity.pdbx_description
1 polymer ?
#
loop_
_entity_poly.entity_id
_entity_poly.type
_entity_poly.pdbx_seq_one_letter_code
_entity_poly.pdbx_strand_id
1 'polypeptide(L)'
;RNVANMVIHTDLNCLSVVQYAVDVLNIKHIIICGHTNCGGIKAAMGTVQDLGLISNWLLHIRDLWFKHGHMLGKLSPEHRANMLTRLNVAEQVYNLGCSSIIRTAWDKGKALSIHGWVYDVNDGFLIDQGVMATSRETLEITYRNAIAKLISEANELSEKTMHEKEVEQEIQKLQEALAEQTVAE
;
A
#
# COMPACT_ATOMS: atom_id res chain seq x y z
N ARG A 1 -7.52 -9.20 -13.23
CA ARG A 1 -7.30 -9.24 -11.77
C ARG A 1 -6.17 -10.21 -11.47
N ASN A 2 -5.30 -9.83 -10.58
CA ASN A 2 -4.25 -10.69 -10.04
C ASN A 2 -4.12 -10.49 -8.53
N VAL A 3 -3.32 -11.34 -7.87
CA VAL A 3 -3.10 -11.25 -6.42
C VAL A 3 -2.36 -9.97 -6.10
N ALA A 4 -2.94 -9.15 -5.20
CA ALA A 4 -2.40 -7.89 -4.72
C ALA A 4 -2.15 -6.82 -5.82
N ASN A 5 -3.02 -6.77 -6.82
CA ASN A 5 -3.03 -5.71 -7.85
C ASN A 5 -1.66 -5.36 -8.46
N MET A 6 -0.82 -6.37 -8.67
CA MET A 6 0.55 -6.20 -9.14
C MET A 6 0.63 -5.80 -10.62
N VAL A 7 1.53 -4.88 -10.93
CA VAL A 7 1.97 -4.54 -12.28
C VAL A 7 3.46 -4.83 -12.37
N ILE A 8 3.79 -6.03 -12.85
CA ILE A 8 5.16 -6.49 -12.99
C ILE A 8 5.62 -6.23 -14.42
N HIS A 9 6.79 -5.63 -14.59
CA HIS A 9 7.32 -5.21 -15.90
C HIS A 9 7.56 -6.36 -16.87
N THR A 10 7.59 -7.59 -16.39
CA THR A 10 7.77 -8.81 -17.19
C THR A 10 6.52 -9.68 -17.28
N ASP A 11 5.40 -9.25 -16.67
CA ASP A 11 4.11 -9.93 -16.82
C ASP A 11 3.46 -9.55 -18.15
N LEU A 12 3.77 -10.32 -19.18
CA LEU A 12 3.27 -10.09 -20.53
C LEU A 12 1.75 -10.18 -20.62
N ASN A 13 1.09 -10.95 -19.74
CA ASN A 13 -0.37 -11.01 -19.72
C ASN A 13 -0.97 -9.66 -19.28
N CYS A 14 -0.50 -9.11 -18.16
CA CYS A 14 -0.93 -7.79 -17.68
C CYS A 14 -0.61 -6.71 -18.72
N LEU A 15 0.61 -6.67 -19.23
CA LEU A 15 1.04 -5.65 -20.19
C LEU A 15 0.28 -5.74 -21.53
N SER A 16 -0.05 -6.93 -22.01
CA SER A 16 -0.85 -7.11 -23.25
C SER A 16 -2.26 -6.55 -23.09
N VAL A 17 -2.89 -6.78 -21.93
CA VAL A 17 -4.21 -6.21 -21.62
C VAL A 17 -4.15 -4.69 -21.57
N VAL A 18 -3.12 -4.14 -20.91
CA VAL A 18 -2.91 -2.68 -20.84
C VAL A 18 -2.70 -2.11 -22.25
N GLN A 19 -1.86 -2.73 -23.06
CA GLN A 19 -1.60 -2.27 -24.42
C GLN A 19 -2.87 -2.28 -25.27
N TYR A 20 -3.63 -3.36 -25.25
CA TYR A 20 -4.89 -3.44 -25.97
C TYR A 20 -5.88 -2.34 -25.54
N ALA A 21 -6.01 -2.12 -24.23
CA ALA A 21 -6.87 -1.09 -23.68
C ALA A 21 -6.45 0.32 -24.15
N VAL A 22 -5.15 0.61 -24.10
CA VAL A 22 -4.61 1.94 -24.45
C VAL A 22 -4.58 2.18 -25.96
N ASP A 23 -4.14 1.18 -26.75
CA ASP A 23 -3.87 1.38 -28.18
C ASP A 23 -5.08 1.07 -29.06
N VAL A 24 -5.89 0.08 -28.69
CA VAL A 24 -7.05 -0.36 -29.48
C VAL A 24 -8.34 0.26 -28.97
N LEU A 25 -8.60 0.18 -27.66
CA LEU A 25 -9.84 0.70 -27.07
C LEU A 25 -9.78 2.19 -26.75
N ASN A 26 -8.58 2.80 -26.79
CA ASN A 26 -8.38 4.23 -26.53
C ASN A 26 -8.99 4.67 -25.18
N ILE A 27 -8.84 3.87 -24.14
CA ILE A 27 -9.31 4.21 -22.80
C ILE A 27 -8.61 5.48 -22.30
N LYS A 28 -9.27 6.22 -21.41
CA LYS A 28 -8.76 7.46 -20.83
C LYS A 28 -8.29 7.29 -19.38
N HIS A 29 -8.71 6.24 -18.71
CA HIS A 29 -8.42 6.02 -17.30
C HIS A 29 -8.04 4.57 -17.05
N ILE A 30 -6.97 4.38 -16.25
CA ILE A 30 -6.60 3.09 -15.65
C ILE A 30 -6.61 3.27 -14.15
N ILE A 31 -7.22 2.34 -13.44
CA ILE A 31 -7.27 2.34 -11.98
C ILE A 31 -6.47 1.15 -11.45
N ILE A 32 -5.45 1.44 -10.66
CA ILE A 32 -4.79 0.45 -9.81
C ILE A 32 -5.53 0.43 -8.48
N CYS A 33 -6.24 -0.66 -8.23
CA CYS A 33 -7.10 -0.77 -7.05
C CYS A 33 -6.61 -1.87 -6.12
N GLY A 34 -6.05 -1.48 -4.97
CA GLY A 34 -5.83 -2.36 -3.83
C GLY A 34 -7.09 -2.52 -2.99
N HIS A 35 -7.01 -3.29 -1.91
CA HIS A 35 -8.11 -3.39 -0.94
C HIS A 35 -7.59 -3.64 0.47
N THR A 36 -8.34 -3.19 1.47
CA THR A 36 -8.07 -3.49 2.88
C THR A 36 -8.16 -4.99 3.13
N ASN A 37 -7.48 -5.48 4.16
CA ASN A 37 -7.47 -6.90 4.54
C ASN A 37 -6.96 -7.87 3.45
N CYS A 38 -6.11 -7.40 2.53
CA CYS A 38 -5.58 -8.22 1.45
C CYS A 38 -4.75 -9.40 1.98
N GLY A 39 -5.17 -10.63 1.65
CA GLY A 39 -4.47 -11.86 2.04
C GLY A 39 -3.06 -11.95 1.44
N GLY A 40 -2.86 -11.49 0.20
CA GLY A 40 -1.53 -11.43 -0.43
C GLY A 40 -0.57 -10.48 0.28
N ILE A 41 -1.04 -9.31 0.70
CA ILE A 41 -0.25 -8.35 1.50
C ILE A 41 0.13 -8.97 2.86
N LYS A 42 -0.83 -9.57 3.55
CA LYS A 42 -0.58 -10.22 4.86
C LYS A 42 0.42 -11.38 4.73
N ALA A 43 0.30 -12.20 3.70
CA ALA A 43 1.22 -13.30 3.43
C ALA A 43 2.64 -12.80 3.12
N ALA A 44 2.78 -11.68 2.41
CA ALA A 44 4.09 -11.09 2.12
C ALA A 44 4.82 -10.57 3.37
N MET A 45 4.09 -10.15 4.41
CA MET A 45 4.65 -9.66 5.67
C MET A 45 5.04 -10.78 6.65
N GLY A 46 4.47 -11.97 6.47
CA GLY A 46 4.69 -13.12 7.36
C GLY A 46 6.10 -13.71 7.24
N THR A 47 6.44 -14.58 8.21
CA THR A 47 7.57 -15.49 8.06
C THR A 47 7.36 -16.36 6.82
N VAL A 48 8.46 -16.72 6.15
CA VAL A 48 8.43 -17.50 4.91
C VAL A 48 7.70 -18.82 5.15
N GLN A 49 6.39 -18.83 4.94
CA GLN A 49 5.69 -20.09 4.68
C GLN A 49 5.88 -20.37 3.18
N ASP A 50 6.28 -21.57 2.87
CA ASP A 50 6.29 -22.00 1.48
C ASP A 50 4.85 -22.19 1.02
N LEU A 51 4.35 -21.16 0.32
CA LEU A 51 3.02 -21.16 -0.30
C LEU A 51 3.08 -21.67 -1.75
N GLY A 52 4.18 -22.28 -2.15
CA GLY A 52 4.42 -22.72 -3.51
C GLY A 52 4.63 -21.53 -4.46
N LEU A 53 4.07 -21.62 -5.66
CA LEU A 53 4.27 -20.63 -6.73
C LEU A 53 3.91 -19.19 -6.31
N ILE A 54 2.90 -19.01 -5.46
CA ILE A 54 2.48 -17.67 -5.00
C ILE A 54 3.58 -16.97 -4.20
N SER A 55 4.47 -17.72 -3.52
CA SER A 55 5.59 -17.11 -2.79
C SER A 55 6.50 -16.31 -3.73
N ASN A 56 6.75 -16.79 -4.95
CA ASN A 56 7.55 -16.06 -5.94
C ASN A 56 6.87 -14.75 -6.36
N TRP A 57 5.56 -14.78 -6.54
CA TRP A 57 4.76 -13.59 -6.87
C TRP A 57 4.82 -12.54 -5.76
N LEU A 58 4.76 -12.98 -4.50
CA LEU A 58 4.79 -12.11 -3.34
C LEU A 58 6.17 -11.51 -3.04
N LEU A 59 7.26 -11.96 -3.68
CA LEU A 59 8.59 -11.37 -3.53
C LEU A 59 8.58 -9.88 -3.86
N HIS A 60 7.85 -9.44 -4.87
CA HIS A 60 7.73 -8.02 -5.21
C HIS A 60 7.14 -7.16 -4.09
N ILE A 61 6.19 -7.72 -3.33
CA ILE A 61 5.62 -7.03 -2.17
C ILE A 61 6.60 -7.09 -0.99
N ARG A 62 7.37 -8.18 -0.86
CA ARG A 62 8.43 -8.28 0.15
C ARG A 62 9.54 -7.27 -0.07
N ASP A 63 9.93 -7.00 -1.31
CA ASP A 63 10.90 -5.96 -1.62
C ASP A 63 10.39 -4.59 -1.12
N LEU A 64 9.11 -4.30 -1.35
CA LEU A 64 8.47 -3.10 -0.83
C LEU A 64 8.39 -3.09 0.71
N TRP A 65 8.06 -4.23 1.32
CA TRP A 65 8.11 -4.40 2.77
C TRP A 65 9.50 -4.10 3.33
N PHE A 66 10.57 -4.62 2.75
CA PHE A 66 11.95 -4.36 3.20
C PHE A 66 12.36 -2.91 2.99
N LYS A 67 12.00 -2.31 1.84
CA LYS A 67 12.27 -0.90 1.52
C LYS A 67 11.71 0.05 2.59
N HIS A 68 10.55 -0.27 3.15
CA HIS A 68 9.85 0.54 4.16
C HIS A 68 9.81 -0.10 5.56
N GLY A 69 10.58 -1.15 5.81
CA GLY A 69 10.50 -1.99 7.00
C GLY A 69 10.68 -1.25 8.32
N HIS A 70 11.57 -0.24 8.37
CA HIS A 70 11.76 0.58 9.56
C HIS A 70 10.50 1.35 9.97
N MET A 71 9.79 1.92 9.01
CA MET A 71 8.54 2.63 9.23
C MET A 71 7.42 1.65 9.61
N LEU A 72 7.25 0.62 8.79
CA LEU A 72 6.17 -0.36 8.96
C LEU A 72 6.30 -1.15 10.27
N GLY A 73 7.52 -1.43 10.72
CA GLY A 73 7.78 -2.17 11.96
C GLY A 73 7.27 -1.49 13.23
N LYS A 74 7.08 -0.18 13.20
CA LYS A 74 6.57 0.60 14.34
C LYS A 74 5.05 0.54 14.47
N LEU A 75 4.35 0.10 13.45
CA LEU A 75 2.88 0.07 13.41
C LEU A 75 2.32 -1.21 14.01
N SER A 76 1.08 -1.15 14.49
CA SER A 76 0.31 -2.34 14.85
C SER A 76 0.14 -3.27 13.63
N PRO A 77 -0.10 -4.58 13.81
CA PRO A 77 -0.24 -5.51 12.69
C PRO A 77 -1.30 -5.10 11.67
N GLU A 78 -2.42 -4.52 12.11
CA GLU A 78 -3.50 -4.06 11.26
C GLU A 78 -3.11 -2.80 10.47
N HIS A 79 -2.61 -1.77 11.14
CA HIS A 79 -2.13 -0.55 10.50
C HIS A 79 -1.00 -0.83 9.52
N ARG A 80 -0.13 -1.77 9.85
CA ARG A 80 0.98 -2.21 9.00
C ARG A 80 0.50 -2.81 7.69
N ALA A 81 -0.50 -3.71 7.73
CA ALA A 81 -1.06 -4.32 6.53
C ALA A 81 -1.76 -3.28 5.63
N ASN A 82 -2.53 -2.38 6.24
CA ASN A 82 -3.21 -1.32 5.50
C ASN A 82 -2.21 -0.32 4.90
N MET A 83 -1.17 0.04 5.63
CA MET A 83 -0.11 0.92 5.13
C MET A 83 0.66 0.27 3.97
N LEU A 84 1.01 -1.01 4.06
CA LEU A 84 1.67 -1.75 2.98
C LEU A 84 0.76 -1.88 1.75
N THR A 85 -0.56 -2.05 1.93
CA THR A 85 -1.52 -2.03 0.82
C THR A 85 -1.46 -0.70 0.06
N ARG A 86 -1.46 0.42 0.78
CA ARG A 86 -1.40 1.77 0.19
C ARG A 86 -0.07 2.04 -0.51
N LEU A 87 1.04 1.64 0.11
CA LEU A 87 2.37 1.68 -0.50
C LEU A 87 2.41 0.86 -1.79
N ASN A 88 1.85 -0.36 -1.77
CA ASN A 88 1.78 -1.21 -2.95
C ASN A 88 0.98 -0.56 -4.08
N VAL A 89 -0.16 0.05 -3.79
CA VAL A 89 -0.94 0.78 -4.81
C VAL A 89 -0.12 1.90 -5.44
N ALA A 90 0.57 2.71 -4.64
CA ALA A 90 1.42 3.78 -5.16
C ALA A 90 2.57 3.24 -6.04
N GLU A 91 3.22 2.16 -5.61
CA GLU A 91 4.29 1.51 -6.38
C GLU A 91 3.78 0.95 -7.71
N GLN A 92 2.58 0.31 -7.71
CA GLN A 92 2.04 -0.25 -8.95
C GLN A 92 1.56 0.84 -9.94
N VAL A 93 1.09 1.99 -9.46
CA VAL A 93 0.85 3.17 -10.32
C VAL A 93 2.16 3.64 -10.95
N TYR A 94 3.22 3.73 -10.16
CA TYR A 94 4.55 4.11 -10.65
C TYR A 94 5.08 3.10 -11.68
N ASN A 95 5.01 1.80 -11.38
CA ASN A 95 5.43 0.73 -12.27
C ASN A 95 4.70 0.78 -13.62
N LEU A 96 3.37 0.96 -13.59
CA LEU A 96 2.57 1.08 -14.80
C LEU A 96 2.97 2.32 -15.61
N GLY A 97 3.09 3.47 -14.96
CA GLY A 97 3.49 4.73 -15.59
C GLY A 97 4.90 4.68 -16.20
N CYS A 98 5.81 3.87 -15.63
CA CYS A 98 7.13 3.61 -16.17
C CYS A 98 7.15 2.65 -17.37
N SER A 99 6.06 1.94 -17.65
CA SER A 99 6.00 1.01 -18.79
C SER A 99 6.14 1.75 -20.13
N SER A 100 6.73 1.09 -21.12
CA SER A 100 6.88 1.64 -22.47
C SER A 100 5.51 1.97 -23.11
N ILE A 101 4.48 1.21 -22.78
CA ILE A 101 3.12 1.41 -23.27
C ILE A 101 2.59 2.77 -22.87
N ILE A 102 2.63 3.06 -21.57
CA ILE A 102 2.10 4.31 -21.01
C ILE A 102 2.96 5.50 -21.44
N ARG A 103 4.29 5.36 -21.35
CA ARG A 103 5.22 6.41 -21.77
C ARG A 103 4.99 6.80 -23.24
N THR A 104 4.87 5.80 -24.11
CA THR A 104 4.58 6.05 -25.53
C THR A 104 3.22 6.73 -25.74
N ALA A 105 2.20 6.34 -24.96
CA ALA A 105 0.89 6.96 -25.02
C ALA A 105 0.95 8.45 -24.66
N TRP A 106 1.61 8.78 -23.56
CA TRP A 106 1.82 10.17 -23.11
C TRP A 106 2.67 10.98 -24.11
N ASP A 107 3.77 10.41 -24.62
CA ASP A 107 4.62 11.07 -25.61
C ASP A 107 3.87 11.39 -26.92
N LYS A 108 2.85 10.59 -27.27
CA LYS A 108 1.94 10.84 -28.38
C LYS A 108 0.78 11.80 -28.05
N GLY A 109 0.75 12.36 -26.84
CA GLY A 109 -0.28 13.28 -26.39
C GLY A 109 -1.64 12.63 -26.10
N LYS A 110 -1.70 11.30 -25.88
CA LYS A 110 -2.95 10.64 -25.48
C LYS A 110 -3.39 11.15 -24.10
N ALA A 111 -4.66 11.52 -23.98
CA ALA A 111 -5.27 11.87 -22.70
C ALA A 111 -5.53 10.60 -21.88
N LEU A 112 -4.51 10.14 -21.17
CA LEU A 112 -4.53 8.93 -20.37
C LEU A 112 -4.12 9.26 -18.93
N SER A 113 -4.97 8.88 -17.97
CA SER A 113 -4.73 9.04 -16.54
C SER A 113 -4.62 7.68 -15.86
N ILE A 114 -3.67 7.54 -14.95
CA ILE A 114 -3.53 6.37 -14.06
C ILE A 114 -3.87 6.83 -12.64
N HIS A 115 -4.70 6.06 -11.95
CA HIS A 115 -5.17 6.37 -10.60
C HIS A 115 -4.79 5.25 -9.64
N GLY A 116 -4.47 5.61 -8.39
CA GLY A 116 -4.22 4.68 -7.30
C GLY A 116 -5.34 4.75 -6.25
N TRP A 117 -6.14 3.70 -6.12
CA TRP A 117 -7.26 3.64 -5.18
C TRP A 117 -7.16 2.41 -4.28
N VAL A 118 -7.79 2.49 -3.11
CA VAL A 118 -7.97 1.36 -2.20
C VAL A 118 -9.45 1.16 -1.93
N TYR A 119 -9.93 -0.05 -2.15
CA TYR A 119 -11.28 -0.45 -1.78
C TYR A 119 -11.31 -0.91 -0.33
N ASP A 120 -12.12 -0.28 0.51
CA ASP A 120 -12.34 -0.74 1.86
C ASP A 120 -13.42 -1.83 1.87
N VAL A 121 -13.03 -3.04 2.28
CA VAL A 121 -13.94 -4.19 2.31
C VAL A 121 -14.95 -4.13 3.47
N ASN A 122 -14.74 -3.25 4.45
CA ASN A 122 -15.64 -3.13 5.60
C ASN A 122 -16.86 -2.25 5.28
N ASP A 123 -16.66 -1.15 4.58
CA ASP A 123 -17.70 -0.18 4.27
C ASP A 123 -18.10 -0.11 2.79
N GLY A 124 -17.28 -0.72 1.91
CA GLY A 124 -17.56 -0.78 0.47
C GLY A 124 -17.18 0.47 -0.30
N PHE A 125 -16.45 1.43 0.30
CA PHE A 125 -16.02 2.64 -0.38
C PHE A 125 -14.65 2.51 -1.06
N LEU A 126 -14.49 3.28 -2.12
CA LEU A 126 -13.21 3.49 -2.79
C LEU A 126 -12.54 4.76 -2.24
N ILE A 127 -11.30 4.61 -1.80
CA ILE A 127 -10.51 5.69 -1.22
C ILE A 127 -9.38 6.04 -2.18
N ASP A 128 -9.41 7.26 -2.72
CA ASP A 128 -8.32 7.79 -3.53
C ASP A 128 -7.05 8.01 -2.68
N GLN A 129 -5.94 7.43 -3.12
CA GLN A 129 -4.66 7.56 -2.43
C GLN A 129 -3.90 8.84 -2.77
N GLY A 130 -4.47 9.71 -3.61
CA GLY A 130 -3.80 10.92 -4.09
C GLY A 130 -2.66 10.64 -5.06
N VAL A 131 -2.64 9.44 -5.65
CA VAL A 131 -1.65 9.04 -6.66
C VAL A 131 -2.35 9.03 -8.01
N MET A 132 -2.26 10.13 -8.74
CA MET A 132 -2.79 10.23 -10.10
C MET A 132 -1.71 10.77 -11.03
N ALA A 133 -1.48 10.09 -12.15
CA ALA A 133 -0.50 10.48 -13.16
C ALA A 133 -1.15 10.64 -14.53
N THR A 134 -0.82 11.75 -15.22
CA THR A 134 -1.27 12.06 -16.59
C THR A 134 -0.10 12.31 -17.54
N SER A 135 1.13 12.32 -17.00
CA SER A 135 2.38 12.50 -17.72
C SER A 135 3.55 11.93 -16.92
N ARG A 136 4.74 11.90 -17.50
CA ARG A 136 5.97 11.47 -16.81
C ARG A 136 6.27 12.37 -15.60
N GLU A 137 6.10 13.68 -15.75
CA GLU A 137 6.38 14.68 -14.72
C GLU A 137 5.40 14.52 -13.54
N THR A 138 4.10 14.40 -13.85
CA THR A 138 3.09 14.19 -12.81
C THR A 138 3.27 12.87 -12.09
N LEU A 139 3.71 11.80 -12.78
CA LEU A 139 4.00 10.51 -12.18
C LEU A 139 5.05 10.61 -11.06
N GLU A 140 6.18 11.25 -11.36
CA GLU A 140 7.27 11.43 -10.40
C GLU A 140 6.85 12.26 -9.18
N ILE A 141 6.14 13.37 -9.44
CA ILE A 141 5.70 14.29 -8.39
C ILE A 141 4.67 13.61 -7.48
N THR A 142 3.64 13.01 -8.07
CA THR A 142 2.55 12.41 -7.29
C THR A 142 3.00 11.18 -6.52
N TYR A 143 3.89 10.36 -7.09
CA TYR A 143 4.48 9.23 -6.39
C TYR A 143 5.28 9.69 -5.16
N ARG A 144 6.19 10.66 -5.31
CA ARG A 144 6.98 11.19 -4.18
C ARG A 144 6.10 11.78 -3.08
N ASN A 145 5.10 12.56 -3.48
CA ASN A 145 4.16 13.16 -2.52
C ASN A 145 3.36 12.10 -1.77
N ALA A 146 2.88 11.06 -2.46
CA ALA A 146 2.15 9.97 -1.85
C ALA A 146 3.02 9.20 -0.84
N ILE A 147 4.25 8.86 -1.21
CA ILE A 147 5.18 8.18 -0.29
C ILE A 147 5.49 9.07 0.93
N ALA A 148 5.77 10.35 0.73
CA ALA A 148 6.01 11.28 1.83
C ALA A 148 4.81 11.38 2.79
N LYS A 149 3.60 11.46 2.25
CA LYS A 149 2.36 11.48 3.02
C LYS A 149 2.19 10.19 3.83
N LEU A 150 2.41 9.01 3.22
CA LEU A 150 2.31 7.73 3.91
C LEU A 150 3.34 7.58 5.04
N ILE A 151 4.54 8.12 4.85
CA ILE A 151 5.57 8.16 5.91
C ILE A 151 5.12 9.05 7.07
N SER A 152 4.57 10.23 6.80
CA SER A 152 4.06 11.14 7.84
C SER A 152 2.93 10.49 8.64
N GLU A 153 1.94 9.93 7.95
CA GLU A 153 0.81 9.23 8.58
C GLU A 153 1.26 8.03 9.43
N ALA A 154 2.27 7.28 8.97
CA ALA A 154 2.81 6.17 9.74
C ALA A 154 3.51 6.63 11.03
N ASN A 155 4.24 7.74 10.99
CA ASN A 155 4.88 8.31 12.18
C ASN A 155 3.81 8.78 13.19
N GLU A 156 2.79 9.49 12.75
CA GLU A 156 1.67 9.93 13.60
C GLU A 156 0.94 8.75 14.25
N LEU A 157 0.68 7.68 13.49
CA LEU A 157 0.06 6.46 14.01
C LEU A 157 0.96 5.75 15.04
N SER A 158 2.27 5.74 14.80
CA SER A 158 3.24 5.16 15.72
C SER A 158 3.29 5.93 17.05
N GLU A 159 3.32 7.25 16.99
CA GLU A 159 3.33 8.13 18.19
C GLU A 159 2.05 7.95 19.02
N LYS A 160 0.89 7.92 18.37
CA LYS A 160 -0.38 7.64 19.06
C LYS A 160 -0.39 6.29 19.78
N THR A 161 0.06 5.25 19.08
CA THR A 161 0.12 3.89 19.66
C THR A 161 1.10 3.81 20.82
N MET A 162 2.20 4.55 20.81
CA MET A 162 3.14 4.63 21.94
C MET A 162 2.51 5.34 23.13
N HIS A 163 1.88 6.45 22.91
CA HIS A 163 1.22 7.21 23.97
C HIS A 163 0.08 6.42 24.63
N GLU A 164 -0.75 5.72 23.85
CA GLU A 164 -1.80 4.84 24.36
C GLU A 164 -1.23 3.75 25.27
N LYS A 165 -0.12 3.13 24.89
CA LYS A 165 0.54 2.11 25.71
C LYS A 165 1.15 2.67 26.99
N GLU A 166 1.71 3.87 26.95
CA GLU A 166 2.25 4.54 28.14
C GLU A 166 1.13 4.84 29.15
N VAL A 167 0.00 5.35 28.67
CA VAL A 167 -1.19 5.61 29.50
C VAL A 167 -1.76 4.32 30.09
N GLU A 168 -1.88 3.26 29.29
CA GLU A 168 -2.32 1.94 29.78
C GLU A 168 -1.41 1.39 30.88
N GLN A 169 -0.09 1.50 30.69
CA GLN A 169 0.89 1.05 31.72
C GLN A 169 0.79 1.88 33.00
N GLU A 170 0.54 3.17 32.92
CA GLU A 170 0.38 4.03 34.08
C GLU A 170 -0.91 3.72 34.83
N ILE A 171 -2.02 3.50 34.11
CA ILE A 171 -3.28 3.05 34.72
C ILE A 171 -3.10 1.72 35.42
N GLN A 172 -2.41 0.76 34.82
CA GLN A 172 -2.16 -0.55 35.43
C GLN A 172 -1.35 -0.42 36.73
N LYS A 173 -0.30 0.38 36.73
CA LYS A 173 0.50 0.65 37.95
C LYS A 173 -0.34 1.27 39.07
N LEU A 174 -1.21 2.21 38.75
CA LEU A 174 -2.11 2.83 39.72
C LEU A 174 -3.11 1.82 40.30
N GLN A 175 -3.65 0.92 39.47
CA GLN A 175 -4.57 -0.13 39.89
C GLN A 175 -3.88 -1.14 40.85
N GLU A 176 -2.65 -1.55 40.53
CA GLU A 176 -1.84 -2.44 41.38
C GLU A 176 -1.56 -1.79 42.73
N ALA A 177 -1.15 -0.52 42.72
CA ALA A 177 -0.89 0.22 43.99
C ALA A 177 -2.16 0.37 44.84
N LEU A 178 -3.32 0.59 44.23
CA LEU A 178 -4.60 0.69 44.94
C LEU A 178 -5.02 -0.65 45.55
N ALA A 179 -4.78 -1.75 44.85
CA ALA A 179 -5.07 -3.10 45.32
C ALA A 179 -4.21 -3.47 46.51
N GLU A 180 -2.92 -3.11 46.52
CA GLU A 180 -2.02 -3.33 47.62
C GLU A 180 -2.45 -2.55 48.88
N GLN A 181 -2.94 -1.34 48.75
CA GLN A 181 -3.46 -0.54 49.88
C GLN A 181 -4.72 -1.16 50.48
N THR A 182 -5.61 -1.74 49.62
CA THR A 182 -6.88 -2.34 50.10
C THR A 182 -6.68 -3.68 50.81
N VAL A 183 -5.54 -4.37 50.61
CA VAL A 183 -5.20 -5.64 51.30
C VAL A 183 -4.48 -5.39 52.64
N ALA A 184 -3.96 -4.18 52.83
CA ALA A 184 -3.23 -3.80 54.04
C ALA A 184 -4.11 -3.21 55.16
N GLU A 185 -5.40 -2.98 54.90
CA GLU A 185 -6.45 -2.64 55.85
C GLU A 185 -7.25 -3.90 56.27
#